data_72905399022252d3bf1be1cb2521c99f
#
_entry.id   72905399022252d3bf1be1cb2521c99f
#
_cell.length_a   1.000
_cell.length_b   1.000
_cell.length_c   1.000
_cell.angle_alpha   90.00
_cell.angle_beta   90.00
_cell.angle_gamma   90.00
#
_symmetry.space_group_name_H-M   'P 1'
#
loop_
_entity.id
_entity.type
_entity.pdbx_description
1 polymer ?
#
loop_
_entity_poly.entity_id
_entity_poly.type
_entity_poly.pdbx_seq_one_letter_code
_entity_poly.pdbx_strand_id
1 'polypeptide(L)'
;TGEFAMFGHQNETSNVIGEHTDSDVHAVTGSYPAVWGNDLGGVELDRNRNLDGFGAEAIRNEMLRAFNMGAVNTLSWHSANPLTLGGYGHNMAEDTVKAVLPGGEAHEKFLGWLDRIAAALTTITDTNGEPIPIVFRPFHEHTGDWFWWCTGSPARPTDTTPEQFVELWRMTIEYLRDVKHVHNVLY
;
A
#
# COMPACT_ATOMS: atom_id res chain seq x y z
N THR A 1 1.38 -24.99 -14.18
CA THR A 1 1.35 -23.88 -14.28
C THR A 1 2.79 -23.46 -14.26
N GLY A 2 3.14 -22.25 -14.39
CA GLY A 2 4.52 -21.76 -14.19
C GLY A 2 5.38 -21.65 -15.45
N GLU A 3 4.79 -21.53 -16.63
CA GLU A 3 5.56 -21.28 -17.86
C GLU A 3 5.91 -19.80 -18.06
N PHE A 4 5.28 -18.88 -17.28
CA PHE A 4 5.48 -17.44 -17.42
C PHE A 4 5.64 -16.77 -16.07
N ALA A 5 6.54 -15.77 -15.99
CA ALA A 5 6.65 -14.82 -14.90
C ALA A 5 6.11 -13.46 -15.36
N MET A 6 5.35 -12.78 -14.49
CA MET A 6 4.89 -11.42 -14.74
C MET A 6 5.95 -10.45 -14.24
N PHE A 7 6.44 -9.58 -15.11
CA PHE A 7 7.33 -8.49 -14.74
C PHE A 7 6.50 -7.31 -14.21
N GLY A 8 6.93 -6.71 -13.11
CA GLY A 8 6.29 -5.54 -12.49
C GLY A 8 7.23 -4.35 -12.37
N HIS A 9 6.65 -3.15 -12.38
CA HIS A 9 7.37 -1.90 -12.18
C HIS A 9 6.56 -0.95 -11.29
N GLN A 10 7.26 -0.22 -10.41
CA GLN A 10 6.66 0.75 -9.50
C GLN A 10 6.58 2.12 -10.18
N ASN A 11 5.45 2.84 -10.01
CA ASN A 11 5.21 4.18 -10.58
C ASN A 11 5.46 4.23 -12.10
N GLU A 12 4.93 3.27 -12.83
CA GLU A 12 5.28 2.92 -14.22
C GLU A 12 5.23 4.09 -15.21
N THR A 13 4.21 4.93 -15.12
CA THR A 13 4.04 6.08 -16.01
C THR A 13 4.08 7.42 -15.27
N SER A 14 4.26 7.40 -13.96
CA SER A 14 4.30 8.59 -13.12
C SER A 14 5.74 9.06 -12.83
N ASN A 15 6.71 8.16 -12.87
CA ASN A 15 8.11 8.45 -12.60
C ASN A 15 9.01 7.92 -13.72
N VAL A 16 9.06 8.64 -14.83
CA VAL A 16 9.83 8.29 -16.02
C VAL A 16 11.24 8.87 -15.91
N ILE A 17 12.25 8.05 -16.17
CA ILE A 17 13.68 8.42 -16.10
C ILE A 17 14.22 8.75 -17.51
N GLY A 18 15.01 9.80 -17.60
CA GLY A 18 15.66 10.21 -18.85
C GLY A 18 14.72 10.97 -19.79
N GLU A 19 14.87 10.74 -21.09
CA GLU A 19 14.11 11.43 -22.14
C GLU A 19 12.82 10.70 -22.56
N HIS A 20 12.45 9.64 -21.85
CA HIS A 20 11.24 8.88 -22.11
C HIS A 20 10.01 9.70 -21.73
N THR A 21 8.91 9.52 -22.43
CA THR A 21 7.71 10.35 -22.26
C THR A 21 6.56 9.62 -21.57
N ASP A 22 6.70 8.31 -21.31
CA ASP A 22 5.58 7.49 -20.88
C ASP A 22 5.98 6.35 -19.92
N SER A 23 6.88 5.45 -20.36
CA SER A 23 7.29 4.27 -19.60
C SER A 23 8.72 3.90 -19.95
N ASP A 24 9.56 3.78 -18.93
CA ASP A 24 10.94 3.33 -19.09
C ASP A 24 10.99 1.88 -19.58
N VAL A 25 10.11 1.03 -19.05
CA VAL A 25 10.03 -0.37 -19.46
C VAL A 25 9.61 -0.49 -20.92
N HIS A 26 8.58 0.23 -21.34
CA HIS A 26 8.11 0.22 -22.71
C HIS A 26 9.20 0.79 -23.68
N ALA A 27 9.88 1.85 -23.28
CA ALA A 27 10.93 2.45 -24.08
C ALA A 27 12.10 1.48 -24.35
N VAL A 28 12.44 0.64 -23.39
CA VAL A 28 13.54 -0.33 -23.51
C VAL A 28 13.10 -1.63 -24.18
N THR A 29 11.89 -2.12 -23.87
CA THR A 29 11.46 -3.48 -24.27
C THR A 29 10.44 -3.52 -25.40
N GLY A 30 9.78 -2.39 -25.69
CA GLY A 30 8.66 -2.30 -26.61
C GLY A 30 7.33 -2.81 -26.01
N SER A 31 7.30 -3.15 -24.71
CA SER A 31 6.11 -3.66 -24.02
C SER A 31 5.99 -3.04 -22.64
N TYR A 32 4.75 -2.82 -22.17
CA TYR A 32 4.50 -2.40 -20.80
C TYR A 32 4.62 -3.57 -19.81
N PRO A 33 4.96 -3.32 -18.52
CA PRO A 33 4.98 -4.37 -17.53
C PRO A 33 3.58 -4.93 -17.28
N ALA A 34 3.52 -6.20 -16.88
CA ALA A 34 2.26 -6.88 -16.57
C ALA A 34 1.70 -6.54 -15.20
N VAL A 35 2.53 -5.97 -14.30
CA VAL A 35 2.13 -5.55 -12.95
C VAL A 35 2.60 -4.12 -12.72
N TRP A 36 1.67 -3.25 -12.33
CA TRP A 36 1.95 -1.84 -12.03
C TRP A 36 1.77 -1.58 -10.55
N GLY A 37 2.82 -1.06 -9.91
CA GLY A 37 2.85 -0.75 -8.49
C GLY A 37 2.67 0.73 -8.21
N ASN A 38 1.91 1.03 -7.17
CA ASN A 38 1.76 2.37 -6.60
C ASN A 38 1.75 2.28 -5.07
N ASP A 39 1.78 3.42 -4.38
CA ASP A 39 1.75 3.48 -2.92
C ASP A 39 0.71 4.47 -2.39
N LEU A 40 0.08 4.13 -1.26
CA LEU A 40 -0.94 4.93 -0.60
C LEU A 40 -0.40 5.76 0.58
N GLY A 41 0.90 5.74 0.85
CA GLY A 41 1.46 6.48 1.99
C GLY A 41 1.09 7.97 1.97
N GLY A 42 0.51 8.46 3.06
CA GLY A 42 0.02 9.82 3.21
C GLY A 42 -1.50 9.98 3.09
N VAL A 43 -2.21 9.03 2.50
CA VAL A 43 -3.68 9.03 2.43
C VAL A 43 -4.28 9.02 3.82
N GLU A 44 -3.70 8.26 4.75
CA GLU A 44 -4.11 8.19 6.15
C GLU A 44 -4.02 9.53 6.89
N LEU A 45 -3.15 10.42 6.42
CA LEU A 45 -2.94 11.77 6.97
C LEU A 45 -3.62 12.88 6.15
N ASP A 46 -4.45 12.50 5.18
CA ASP A 46 -5.13 13.44 4.27
C ASP A 46 -4.13 14.34 3.51
N ARG A 47 -2.99 13.78 3.13
CA ARG A 47 -1.97 14.51 2.36
C ARG A 47 -2.35 14.54 0.88
N ASN A 48 -2.04 15.66 0.23
CA ASN A 48 -2.31 15.86 -1.20
C ASN A 48 -1.41 14.99 -2.12
N ARG A 49 -0.33 14.43 -1.57
CA ARG A 49 0.63 13.60 -2.30
C ARG A 49 1.07 12.43 -1.44
N ASN A 50 1.33 11.30 -2.10
CA ASN A 50 1.95 10.14 -1.45
C ASN A 50 3.45 10.37 -1.19
N LEU A 51 4.12 9.36 -0.65
CA LEU A 51 5.55 9.43 -0.35
C LEU A 51 6.43 9.68 -1.59
N ASP A 52 5.99 9.24 -2.77
CA ASP A 52 6.70 9.41 -4.05
C ASP A 52 6.42 10.77 -4.71
N GLY A 53 5.57 11.59 -4.09
CA GLY A 53 5.22 12.92 -4.56
C GLY A 53 4.02 12.96 -5.51
N PHE A 54 3.34 11.84 -5.74
CA PHE A 54 2.18 11.74 -6.64
C PHE A 54 0.87 12.03 -5.92
N GLY A 55 0.01 12.81 -6.58
CA GLY A 55 -1.35 13.06 -6.11
C GLY A 55 -2.29 11.87 -6.39
N ALA A 56 -3.38 11.79 -5.63
CA ALA A 56 -4.37 10.72 -5.76
C ALA A 56 -4.94 10.59 -7.19
N GLU A 57 -5.10 11.70 -7.90
CA GLU A 57 -5.58 11.71 -9.29
C GLU A 57 -4.56 11.05 -10.24
N ALA A 58 -3.26 11.32 -10.08
CA ALA A 58 -2.21 10.71 -10.91
C ALA A 58 -2.18 9.20 -10.68
N ILE A 59 -2.20 8.75 -9.42
CA ILE A 59 -2.26 7.34 -9.05
C ILE A 59 -3.50 6.67 -9.64
N ARG A 60 -4.67 7.29 -9.48
CA ARG A 60 -5.93 6.80 -10.05
C ARG A 60 -5.85 6.61 -11.57
N ASN A 61 -5.35 7.62 -12.28
CA ASN A 61 -5.25 7.57 -13.74
C ASN A 61 -4.27 6.49 -14.21
N GLU A 62 -3.13 6.33 -13.53
CA GLU A 62 -2.18 5.25 -13.79
C GLU A 62 -2.81 3.88 -13.57
N MET A 63 -3.50 3.68 -12.46
CA MET A 63 -4.17 2.41 -12.16
C MET A 63 -5.30 2.07 -13.14
N LEU A 64 -6.09 3.04 -13.57
CA LEU A 64 -7.11 2.85 -14.60
C LEU A 64 -6.47 2.52 -15.95
N ARG A 65 -5.36 3.17 -16.29
CA ARG A 65 -4.60 2.84 -17.49
C ARG A 65 -4.11 1.40 -17.47
N ALA A 66 -3.47 0.98 -16.36
CA ALA A 66 -3.01 -0.40 -16.16
C ALA A 66 -4.17 -1.39 -16.30
N PHE A 67 -5.29 -1.15 -15.64
CA PHE A 67 -6.47 -1.99 -15.72
C PHE A 67 -7.00 -2.13 -17.16
N ASN A 68 -7.14 -1.03 -17.89
CA ASN A 68 -7.59 -1.02 -19.29
C ASN A 68 -6.64 -1.74 -20.24
N MET A 69 -5.35 -1.83 -19.90
CA MET A 69 -4.34 -2.58 -20.65
C MET A 69 -4.29 -4.06 -20.25
N GLY A 70 -5.08 -4.48 -19.26
CA GLY A 70 -5.09 -5.85 -18.74
C GLY A 70 -3.94 -6.16 -17.77
N ALA A 71 -3.24 -5.15 -17.28
CA ALA A 71 -2.20 -5.30 -16.26
C ALA A 71 -2.82 -5.45 -14.86
N VAL A 72 -2.06 -6.04 -13.94
CA VAL A 72 -2.42 -6.18 -12.53
C VAL A 72 -1.97 -4.94 -11.77
N ASN A 73 -2.90 -4.31 -11.04
CA ASN A 73 -2.57 -3.23 -10.12
C ASN A 73 -2.17 -3.78 -8.75
N THR A 74 -1.09 -3.26 -8.19
CA THR A 74 -0.69 -3.50 -6.80
C THR A 74 -0.49 -2.18 -6.06
N LEU A 75 -0.99 -2.11 -4.84
CA LEU A 75 -0.84 -0.95 -3.95
C LEU A 75 -0.15 -1.36 -2.66
N SER A 76 0.97 -0.75 -2.37
CA SER A 76 1.57 -0.78 -1.03
C SER A 76 1.04 0.37 -0.18
N TRP A 77 1.31 0.32 1.11
CA TRP A 77 0.96 1.39 2.03
C TRP A 77 2.10 1.63 3.02
N HIS A 78 2.91 2.64 2.74
CA HIS A 78 3.88 3.16 3.69
C HIS A 78 3.17 4.03 4.72
N SER A 79 2.51 3.39 5.67
CA SER A 79 1.79 4.07 6.74
C SER A 79 2.72 4.90 7.61
N ALA A 80 2.31 6.12 7.95
CA ALA A 80 2.92 6.87 9.04
C ALA A 80 2.79 6.09 10.36
N ASN A 81 3.63 6.41 11.35
CA ASN A 81 3.50 5.83 12.68
C ASN A 81 2.30 6.44 13.41
N PRO A 82 1.32 5.63 13.90
CA PRO A 82 0.12 6.15 14.56
C PRO A 82 0.36 6.89 15.87
N LEU A 83 1.45 6.60 16.58
CA LEU A 83 1.80 7.30 17.82
C LEU A 83 2.53 8.62 17.55
N THR A 84 3.56 8.59 16.71
CA THR A 84 4.49 9.72 16.53
C THR A 84 4.14 10.59 15.34
N LEU A 85 3.28 10.11 14.41
CA LEU A 85 3.04 10.70 13.10
C LEU A 85 4.32 10.82 12.25
N GLY A 86 5.36 10.06 12.60
CA GLY A 86 6.62 9.98 11.87
C GLY A 86 6.41 9.53 10.43
N GLY A 87 7.25 10.05 9.55
CA GLY A 87 7.14 9.85 8.10
C GLY A 87 7.45 8.43 7.62
N TYR A 88 7.72 8.30 6.35
CA TYR A 88 7.72 7.04 5.60
C TYR A 88 9.03 6.23 5.65
N GLY A 89 10.06 6.74 6.27
CA GLY A 89 11.34 6.05 6.40
C GLY A 89 11.42 5.23 7.68
N HIS A 90 12.50 5.43 8.44
CA HIS A 90 12.61 4.88 9.79
C HIS A 90 11.58 5.56 10.70
N ASN A 91 10.45 4.91 10.92
CA ASN A 91 9.36 5.43 11.73
C ASN A 91 9.01 4.52 12.93
N MET A 92 9.98 3.73 13.37
CA MET A 92 9.87 2.90 14.58
C MET A 92 9.61 3.77 15.81
N ALA A 93 8.74 3.27 16.69
CA ALA A 93 8.58 3.73 18.07
C ALA A 93 8.10 2.53 18.89
N GLU A 94 8.53 2.47 20.13
CA GLU A 94 8.15 1.39 21.05
C GLU A 94 6.62 1.30 21.21
N ASP A 95 6.13 0.11 21.44
CA ASP A 95 4.72 -0.23 21.68
C ASP A 95 3.73 0.21 20.60
N THR A 96 4.18 0.63 19.40
CA THR A 96 3.25 1.16 18.37
C THR A 96 2.23 0.12 17.93
N VAL A 97 2.65 -1.11 17.64
CA VAL A 97 1.70 -2.16 17.23
C VAL A 97 0.71 -2.46 18.35
N LYS A 98 1.17 -2.58 19.58
CA LYS A 98 0.32 -2.77 20.75
C LYS A 98 -0.68 -1.64 20.93
N ALA A 99 -0.27 -0.39 20.67
CA ALA A 99 -1.14 0.77 20.79
C ALA A 99 -2.26 0.81 19.73
N VAL A 100 -2.07 0.22 18.54
CA VAL A 100 -3.10 0.16 17.49
C VAL A 100 -4.01 -1.07 17.58
N LEU A 101 -3.61 -2.11 18.31
CA LEU A 101 -4.45 -3.28 18.53
C LEU A 101 -5.69 -2.95 19.41
N PRO A 102 -6.74 -3.79 19.42
CA PRO A 102 -7.94 -3.54 20.22
C PRO A 102 -7.63 -3.26 21.70
N GLY A 103 -8.14 -2.14 22.20
CA GLY A 103 -7.88 -1.65 23.55
C GLY A 103 -6.63 -0.78 23.71
N GLY A 104 -5.82 -0.62 22.67
CA GLY A 104 -4.69 0.30 22.66
C GLY A 104 -5.10 1.76 22.44
N GLU A 105 -4.26 2.68 22.90
CA GLU A 105 -4.56 4.14 22.88
C GLU A 105 -4.66 4.75 21.48
N ALA A 106 -4.05 4.12 20.47
CA ALA A 106 -4.08 4.56 19.07
C ALA A 106 -5.08 3.77 18.21
N HIS A 107 -5.85 2.82 18.80
CA HIS A 107 -6.76 1.95 18.07
C HIS A 107 -7.76 2.72 17.21
N GLU A 108 -8.55 3.60 17.83
CA GLU A 108 -9.58 4.39 17.12
C GLU A 108 -8.99 5.30 16.04
N LYS A 109 -7.82 5.87 16.30
CA LYS A 109 -7.09 6.65 15.28
C LYS A 109 -6.74 5.78 14.08
N PHE A 110 -6.24 4.58 14.33
CA PHE A 110 -5.85 3.65 13.27
C PHE A 110 -7.04 3.16 12.46
N LEU A 111 -8.18 2.87 13.11
CA LEU A 111 -9.43 2.57 12.40
C LEU A 111 -9.85 3.74 11.49
N GLY A 112 -9.75 4.99 11.95
CA GLY A 112 -10.00 6.16 11.12
C GLY A 112 -9.04 6.28 9.91
N TRP A 113 -7.81 5.77 10.03
CA TRP A 113 -6.90 5.66 8.89
C TRP A 113 -7.33 4.57 7.92
N LEU A 114 -7.76 3.42 8.43
CA LEU A 114 -8.31 2.34 7.60
C LEU A 114 -9.57 2.77 6.85
N ASP A 115 -10.37 3.69 7.40
CA ASP A 115 -11.51 4.29 6.69
C ASP A 115 -11.08 5.04 5.43
N ARG A 116 -10.00 5.82 5.52
CA ARG A 116 -9.43 6.54 4.36
C ARG A 116 -8.82 5.58 3.34
N ILE A 117 -8.13 4.54 3.81
CA ILE A 117 -7.60 3.49 2.94
C ILE A 117 -8.74 2.76 2.22
N ALA A 118 -9.81 2.38 2.93
CA ALA A 118 -10.99 1.76 2.32
C ALA A 118 -11.59 2.63 1.22
N ALA A 119 -11.74 3.93 1.48
CA ALA A 119 -12.21 4.89 0.48
C ALA A 119 -11.28 4.94 -0.74
N ALA A 120 -9.96 5.01 -0.53
CA ALA A 120 -8.98 5.01 -1.62
C ALA A 120 -9.07 3.74 -2.47
N LEU A 121 -9.22 2.56 -1.85
CA LEU A 121 -9.30 1.27 -2.55
C LEU A 121 -10.59 1.09 -3.37
N THR A 122 -11.69 1.73 -2.98
CA THR A 122 -13.01 1.55 -3.61
C THR A 122 -13.42 2.67 -4.56
N THR A 123 -12.74 3.82 -4.55
CA THR A 123 -13.08 4.97 -5.41
C THR A 123 -12.49 4.90 -6.81
N ILE A 124 -11.54 3.99 -7.06
CA ILE A 124 -10.99 3.77 -8.41
C ILE A 124 -11.90 2.77 -9.12
N THR A 125 -12.77 3.31 -9.98
CA THR A 125 -13.81 2.52 -10.66
C THR A 125 -13.58 2.48 -12.17
N ASP A 126 -14.03 1.40 -12.78
CA ASP A 126 -14.08 1.25 -14.25
C ASP A 126 -15.18 2.14 -14.89
N THR A 127 -15.40 1.99 -16.18
CA THR A 127 -16.41 2.73 -16.93
C THR A 127 -17.87 2.37 -16.55
N ASN A 128 -18.09 1.27 -15.86
CA ASN A 128 -19.39 0.84 -15.34
C ASN A 128 -19.64 1.32 -13.91
N GLY A 129 -18.65 1.96 -13.29
CA GLY A 129 -18.70 2.37 -11.89
C GLY A 129 -18.31 1.29 -10.89
N GLU A 130 -17.81 0.14 -11.36
CA GLU A 130 -17.36 -0.95 -10.50
C GLU A 130 -15.90 -0.73 -10.06
N PRO A 131 -15.58 -0.92 -8.76
CA PRO A 131 -14.21 -0.83 -8.28
C PRO A 131 -13.28 -1.81 -8.99
N ILE A 132 -12.13 -1.32 -9.49
CA ILE A 132 -11.16 -2.19 -10.18
C ILE A 132 -10.47 -3.14 -9.21
N PRO A 133 -10.05 -4.34 -9.64
CA PRO A 133 -9.31 -5.28 -8.79
C PRO A 133 -7.91 -4.78 -8.48
N ILE A 134 -7.49 -4.93 -7.23
CA ILE A 134 -6.20 -4.45 -6.71
C ILE A 134 -5.57 -5.55 -5.84
N VAL A 135 -4.27 -5.74 -5.94
CA VAL A 135 -3.48 -6.47 -4.94
C VAL A 135 -3.00 -5.46 -3.90
N PHE A 136 -3.58 -5.47 -2.71
CA PHE A 136 -3.21 -4.56 -1.63
C PHE A 136 -2.15 -5.18 -0.73
N ARG A 137 -1.04 -4.47 -0.52
CA ARG A 137 0.14 -4.93 0.20
C ARG A 137 0.44 -4.02 1.40
N PRO A 138 -0.37 -4.03 2.47
CA PRO A 138 -0.02 -3.33 3.70
C PRO A 138 1.13 -4.03 4.42
N PHE A 139 1.84 -3.32 5.29
CA PHE A 139 2.85 -3.87 6.20
C PHE A 139 3.94 -4.72 5.52
N HIS A 140 4.36 -4.30 4.32
CA HIS A 140 5.47 -4.93 3.60
C HIS A 140 6.79 -4.81 4.37
N GLU A 141 7.79 -5.62 4.00
CA GLU A 141 9.12 -5.61 4.63
C GLU A 141 9.11 -5.85 6.16
N HIS A 142 8.13 -6.58 6.66
CA HIS A 142 7.89 -6.76 8.09
C HIS A 142 9.03 -7.44 8.87
N THR A 143 9.96 -8.09 8.19
CA THR A 143 11.18 -8.68 8.79
C THR A 143 12.32 -7.68 8.94
N GLY A 144 12.12 -6.42 8.55
CA GLY A 144 13.04 -5.31 8.76
C GLY A 144 12.99 -4.73 10.17
N ASP A 145 13.67 -3.61 10.38
CA ASP A 145 13.76 -2.88 11.64
C ASP A 145 13.52 -1.37 11.47
N TRP A 146 12.85 -0.96 10.39
CA TRP A 146 12.69 0.45 10.04
C TRP A 146 11.25 0.97 10.09
N PHE A 147 10.24 0.11 9.91
CA PHE A 147 8.85 0.50 10.01
C PHE A 147 8.24 0.10 11.35
N TRP A 148 7.26 0.85 11.82
CA TRP A 148 6.61 0.61 13.10
C TRP A 148 5.91 -0.76 13.23
N TRP A 149 5.62 -1.42 12.12
CA TRP A 149 5.03 -2.78 12.10
C TRP A 149 6.07 -3.89 11.98
N CYS A 150 7.36 -3.57 11.90
CA CYS A 150 8.40 -4.57 11.69
C CYS A 150 8.60 -5.44 12.93
N THR A 151 8.76 -6.76 12.69
CA THR A 151 9.08 -7.74 13.72
C THR A 151 10.59 -7.93 13.92
N GLY A 152 11.39 -7.28 13.09
CA GLY A 152 12.85 -7.38 13.16
C GLY A 152 13.40 -8.75 12.77
N SER A 153 14.63 -8.97 13.21
CA SER A 153 15.36 -10.25 13.06
C SER A 153 16.21 -10.51 14.30
N PRO A 154 16.77 -11.71 14.47
CA PRO A 154 17.67 -11.98 15.60
C PRO A 154 18.86 -11.02 15.70
N ALA A 155 19.33 -10.48 14.57
CA ALA A 155 20.43 -9.51 14.53
C ALA A 155 19.98 -8.06 14.75
N ARG A 156 18.70 -7.78 14.50
CA ARG A 156 18.06 -6.44 14.63
C ARG A 156 16.64 -6.61 15.20
N PRO A 157 16.54 -6.88 16.50
CA PRO A 157 15.25 -7.10 17.16
C PRO A 157 14.45 -5.79 17.25
N THR A 158 13.14 -5.92 17.21
CA THR A 158 12.16 -4.85 17.47
C THR A 158 11.30 -5.27 18.66
N ASP A 159 10.44 -4.40 19.13
CA ASP A 159 9.49 -4.70 20.22
C ASP A 159 8.19 -5.36 19.72
N THR A 160 7.95 -5.35 18.41
CA THR A 160 6.79 -6.01 17.79
C THR A 160 7.00 -7.52 17.72
N THR A 161 6.16 -8.28 18.40
CA THR A 161 6.22 -9.75 18.33
C THR A 161 5.56 -10.29 17.05
N PRO A 162 5.91 -11.51 16.60
CA PRO A 162 5.21 -12.15 15.46
C PRO A 162 3.70 -12.28 15.68
N GLU A 163 3.26 -12.55 16.92
CA GLU A 163 1.85 -12.67 17.27
C GLU A 163 1.12 -11.34 17.14
N GLN A 164 1.73 -10.24 17.60
CA GLN A 164 1.19 -8.89 17.45
C GLN A 164 1.09 -8.50 15.96
N PHE A 165 2.08 -8.85 15.14
CA PHE A 165 2.03 -8.63 13.70
C PHE A 165 0.87 -9.40 13.04
N VAL A 166 0.68 -10.67 13.40
CA VAL A 166 -0.44 -11.49 12.89
C VAL A 166 -1.79 -10.88 13.30
N GLU A 167 -1.90 -10.39 14.53
CA GLU A 167 -3.11 -9.73 15.03
C GLU A 167 -3.38 -8.41 14.30
N LEU A 168 -2.36 -7.58 14.10
CA LEU A 168 -2.44 -6.34 13.30
C LEU A 168 -2.92 -6.63 11.88
N TRP A 169 -2.31 -7.64 11.22
CA TRP A 169 -2.68 -8.05 9.87
C TRP A 169 -4.15 -8.49 9.81
N ARG A 170 -4.53 -9.40 10.70
CA ARG A 170 -5.91 -9.93 10.77
C ARG A 170 -6.92 -8.82 11.02
N MET A 171 -6.71 -7.99 12.03
CA MET A 171 -7.57 -6.86 12.35
C MET A 171 -7.75 -5.93 11.14
N THR A 172 -6.67 -5.60 10.45
CA THR A 172 -6.71 -4.72 9.28
C THR A 172 -7.55 -5.31 8.15
N ILE A 173 -7.33 -6.59 7.82
CA ILE A 173 -8.06 -7.26 6.73
C ILE A 173 -9.54 -7.44 7.09
N GLU A 174 -9.83 -7.89 8.30
CA GLU A 174 -11.22 -8.07 8.77
C GLU A 174 -11.96 -6.73 8.80
N TYR A 175 -11.31 -5.66 9.24
CA TYR A 175 -11.92 -4.32 9.22
C TYR A 175 -12.22 -3.86 7.80
N LEU A 176 -11.27 -3.95 6.88
CA LEU A 176 -11.47 -3.54 5.48
C LEU A 176 -12.53 -4.40 4.80
N ARG A 177 -12.49 -5.72 4.95
CA ARG A 177 -13.38 -6.66 4.28
C ARG A 177 -14.79 -6.64 4.88
N ASP A 178 -14.90 -6.78 6.20
CA ASP A 178 -16.16 -7.08 6.88
C ASP A 178 -16.88 -5.81 7.38
N VAL A 179 -16.14 -4.78 7.78
CA VAL A 179 -16.72 -3.52 8.28
C VAL A 179 -16.84 -2.49 7.15
N LYS A 180 -15.81 -2.36 6.32
CA LYS A 180 -15.79 -1.37 5.22
C LYS A 180 -16.25 -1.94 3.88
N HIS A 181 -16.53 -3.24 3.79
CA HIS A 181 -17.01 -3.95 2.60
C HIS A 181 -16.10 -3.77 1.37
N VAL A 182 -14.78 -3.75 1.58
CA VAL A 182 -13.79 -3.68 0.49
C VAL A 182 -13.63 -5.10 -0.09
N HIS A 183 -14.24 -5.37 -1.23
CA HIS A 183 -14.28 -6.71 -1.84
C HIS A 183 -13.54 -6.80 -3.19
N ASN A 184 -12.99 -5.69 -3.66
CA ASN A 184 -12.23 -5.61 -4.91
C ASN A 184 -10.72 -5.83 -4.73
N VAL A 185 -10.27 -6.27 -3.56
CA VAL A 185 -8.85 -6.45 -3.25
C VAL A 185 -8.48 -7.90 -2.93
N LEU A 186 -7.26 -8.27 -3.33
CA LEU A 186 -6.50 -9.42 -2.83
C LEU A 186 -5.43 -8.88 -1.87
N TYR A 187 -5.13 -9.66 -0.80
CA TYR A 187 -4.16 -9.30 0.22
C TYR A 187 -2.92 -10.16 0.13
#